data_650a617bf537bf6f8f318faf2aab2262
#
_entry.id   650a617bf537bf6f8f318faf2aab2262
#
_cell.length_a   1.000
_cell.length_b   1.000
_cell.length_c   1.000
_cell.angle_alpha   90.00
_cell.angle_beta   90.00
_cell.angle_gamma   90.00
#
_symmetry.space_group_name_H-M   'P 1'
#
loop_
_entity.id
_entity.type
_entity.pdbx_description
1 polymer ?
#
loop_
_entity_poly.entity_id
_entity_poly.type
_entity_poly.pdbx_seq_one_letter_code
_entity_poly.pdbx_strand_id
1 'polypeptide(L)'
;MNAPDSPPPAARPVGLFCGLAVVDVIQLVEAPPAPDDKIVALDQIIAAGGPATNAAVAFAALGGRAILAAPVGAGPLADFVRADLAACGVELIDCSECSESTARPDCPDRPDCLEPALTADAVDSAGAADAVEGLDGVNAVSAMSAVSSAAPMASGLSISSCTVTAATGQRSVVSTNARAGADPAPLERYASQVAAGRKSPPGIVLIDGHNPVLAAVGLDLAARVGVLSVMDAGSWKDDAANLPGCCDVVAASARFYPPGPSGLMAAPEDVAHWLLDAGAHGAVITRGADPALWWCAGARGAVAPPRVEAVDTLGAGDIFHGALARGLVGARRGDIVGPVLGAAVERACAVAAASTELFGTRAWRQRVRGRGN
;
A
#
# COMPACT_ATOMS: atom_id res chain seq x y z
N MET A 1 -24.41 47.06 3.66
CA MET A 1 -24.25 45.95 4.58
C MET A 1 -23.48 44.86 3.81
N ASN A 2 -22.18 44.75 4.10
CA ASN A 2 -21.36 43.68 3.50
C ASN A 2 -21.73 42.35 4.15
N ALA A 3 -22.00 41.33 3.33
CA ALA A 3 -22.20 39.95 3.82
C ALA A 3 -20.96 39.51 4.62
N PRO A 4 -21.12 38.81 5.75
CA PRO A 4 -19.99 38.33 6.51
C PRO A 4 -19.18 37.36 5.64
N ASP A 5 -17.86 37.60 5.55
CA ASP A 5 -16.90 36.71 4.90
C ASP A 5 -17.08 35.30 5.42
N SER A 6 -17.36 34.37 4.51
CA SER A 6 -17.39 32.94 4.85
C SER A 6 -16.04 32.57 5.43
N PRO A 7 -15.99 31.80 6.54
CA PRO A 7 -14.73 31.36 7.11
C PRO A 7 -13.93 30.58 6.06
N PRO A 8 -12.60 30.73 6.01
CA PRO A 8 -11.77 29.97 5.09
C PRO A 8 -12.02 28.46 5.26
N PRO A 9 -12.03 27.68 4.16
CA PRO A 9 -12.27 26.26 4.23
C PRO A 9 -11.24 25.62 5.18
N ALA A 10 -11.72 24.79 6.10
CA ALA A 10 -10.87 24.10 7.06
C ALA A 10 -9.75 23.35 6.32
N ALA A 11 -8.52 23.45 6.80
CA ALA A 11 -7.38 22.80 6.18
C ALA A 11 -7.63 21.28 6.11
N ARG A 12 -7.40 20.66 4.94
CA ARG A 12 -7.58 19.22 4.76
C ARG A 12 -6.62 18.46 5.69
N PRO A 13 -7.10 17.47 6.46
CA PRO A 13 -6.22 16.69 7.31
C PRO A 13 -5.21 15.92 6.47
N VAL A 14 -3.97 15.84 6.96
CA VAL A 14 -2.86 15.14 6.28
C VAL A 14 -2.74 13.73 6.87
N GLY A 15 -2.68 12.70 6.02
CA GLY A 15 -2.36 11.32 6.41
C GLY A 15 -1.06 10.90 5.74
N LEU A 16 -0.16 10.26 6.50
CA LEU A 16 1.03 9.60 5.99
C LEU A 16 0.81 8.09 5.99
N PHE A 17 1.08 7.45 4.85
CA PHE A 17 0.90 6.02 4.63
C PHE A 17 2.25 5.42 4.25
N CYS A 18 2.73 4.45 5.02
CA CYS A 18 4.06 3.82 4.80
C CYS A 18 3.87 2.34 4.49
N GLY A 19 4.27 1.90 3.30
CA GLY A 19 4.12 0.49 2.97
C GLY A 19 4.27 0.14 1.50
N LEU A 20 3.43 -0.77 1.03
CA LEU A 20 3.54 -1.39 -0.28
C LEU A 20 2.84 -0.59 -1.37
N ALA A 21 3.55 -0.42 -2.50
CA ALA A 21 2.99 -0.05 -3.78
C ALA A 21 3.28 -1.15 -4.82
N VAL A 22 2.28 -1.53 -5.60
CA VAL A 22 2.37 -2.53 -6.67
C VAL A 22 1.54 -2.09 -7.87
N VAL A 23 1.64 -2.81 -8.98
CA VAL A 23 0.66 -2.76 -10.07
C VAL A 23 -0.30 -3.92 -9.92
N ASP A 24 -1.59 -3.64 -9.74
CA ASP A 24 -2.65 -4.64 -9.76
C ASP A 24 -3.21 -4.75 -11.19
N VAL A 25 -3.16 -5.96 -11.76
CA VAL A 25 -3.91 -6.34 -12.97
C VAL A 25 -5.13 -7.10 -12.51
N ILE A 26 -6.29 -6.47 -12.61
CA ILE A 26 -7.56 -6.96 -12.06
C ILE A 26 -8.44 -7.44 -13.21
N GLN A 27 -8.84 -8.70 -13.20
CA GLN A 27 -9.68 -9.30 -14.23
C GLN A 27 -11.00 -9.80 -13.62
N LEU A 28 -12.11 -9.37 -14.19
CA LEU A 28 -13.44 -9.90 -13.87
C LEU A 28 -13.67 -11.16 -14.70
N VAL A 29 -14.01 -12.27 -14.04
CA VAL A 29 -14.21 -13.57 -14.69
C VAL A 29 -15.55 -14.16 -14.25
N GLU A 30 -16.17 -15.00 -15.11
CA GLU A 30 -17.40 -15.73 -14.71
C GLU A 30 -17.13 -16.71 -13.57
N ALA A 31 -16.04 -17.48 -13.69
CA ALA A 31 -15.58 -18.44 -12.70
C ALA A 31 -14.05 -18.45 -12.67
N PRO A 32 -13.42 -18.81 -11.54
CA PRO A 32 -11.98 -19.04 -11.50
C PRO A 32 -11.58 -20.12 -12.52
N PRO A 33 -10.46 -19.93 -13.27
CA PRO A 33 -9.99 -20.92 -14.23
C PRO A 33 -9.64 -22.23 -13.51
N ALA A 34 -10.05 -23.37 -14.07
CA ALA A 34 -9.53 -24.67 -13.67
C ALA A 34 -8.08 -24.83 -14.18
N PRO A 35 -7.31 -25.84 -13.67
CA PRO A 35 -6.00 -26.16 -14.24
C PRO A 35 -6.07 -26.34 -15.75
N ASP A 36 -5.13 -25.76 -16.47
CA ASP A 36 -5.00 -25.79 -17.94
C ASP A 36 -6.09 -25.06 -18.73
N ASP A 37 -7.04 -24.39 -18.06
CA ASP A 37 -8.06 -23.60 -18.75
C ASP A 37 -7.52 -22.28 -19.31
N LYS A 38 -8.00 -21.92 -20.50
CA LYS A 38 -7.89 -20.59 -21.08
C LYS A 38 -9.27 -19.95 -21.08
N ILE A 39 -9.47 -18.99 -20.22
CA ILE A 39 -10.74 -18.23 -20.12
C ILE A 39 -10.55 -16.80 -20.65
N VAL A 40 -11.65 -16.17 -21.04
CA VAL A 40 -11.70 -14.76 -21.44
C VAL A 40 -12.29 -13.97 -20.28
N ALA A 41 -11.60 -12.93 -19.83
CA ALA A 41 -12.11 -12.03 -18.82
C ALA A 41 -13.32 -11.22 -19.37
N LEU A 42 -14.31 -10.97 -18.53
CA LEU A 42 -15.47 -10.12 -18.84
C LEU A 42 -15.08 -8.64 -18.87
N ASP A 43 -14.14 -8.25 -18.02
CA ASP A 43 -13.60 -6.88 -17.93
C ASP A 43 -12.20 -6.91 -17.32
N GLN A 44 -11.42 -5.85 -17.52
CA GLN A 44 -10.06 -5.71 -16.97
C GLN A 44 -9.76 -4.27 -16.56
N ILE A 45 -9.11 -4.12 -15.42
CA ILE A 45 -8.59 -2.85 -14.91
C ILE A 45 -7.13 -3.02 -14.51
N ILE A 46 -6.32 -1.99 -14.75
CA ILE A 46 -4.96 -1.88 -14.20
C ILE A 46 -4.95 -0.66 -13.29
N ALA A 47 -4.43 -0.81 -12.08
CA ALA A 47 -4.35 0.25 -11.08
C ALA A 47 -3.08 0.13 -10.22
N ALA A 48 -2.66 1.20 -9.59
CA ALA A 48 -1.71 1.11 -8.50
C ALA A 48 -2.39 0.35 -7.34
N GLY A 49 -1.70 -0.58 -6.70
CA GLY A 49 -2.22 -1.42 -5.64
C GLY A 49 -1.30 -1.48 -4.43
N GLY A 50 -1.64 -2.35 -3.52
CA GLY A 50 -0.99 -2.52 -2.23
C GLY A 50 -1.78 -1.90 -1.07
N PRO A 51 -1.66 -2.45 0.16
CA PRO A 51 -2.51 -2.04 1.27
C PRO A 51 -2.35 -0.55 1.62
N ALA A 52 -1.13 -0.06 1.85
CA ALA A 52 -0.89 1.36 2.12
C ALA A 52 -1.32 2.27 0.97
N THR A 53 -1.14 1.84 -0.29
CA THR A 53 -1.57 2.56 -1.48
C THR A 53 -3.09 2.72 -1.52
N ASN A 54 -3.84 1.64 -1.39
CA ASN A 54 -5.31 1.68 -1.42
C ASN A 54 -5.88 2.44 -0.21
N ALA A 55 -5.26 2.32 0.97
CA ALA A 55 -5.62 3.10 2.15
C ALA A 55 -5.40 4.62 1.94
N ALA A 56 -4.27 5.01 1.31
CA ALA A 56 -3.99 6.40 0.95
C ALA A 56 -5.02 6.97 -0.03
N VAL A 57 -5.38 6.17 -1.06
CA VAL A 57 -6.44 6.51 -2.03
C VAL A 57 -7.79 6.69 -1.33
N ALA A 58 -8.12 5.82 -0.37
CA ALA A 58 -9.35 5.93 0.40
C ALA A 58 -9.38 7.19 1.25
N PHE A 59 -8.30 7.49 1.96
CA PHE A 59 -8.16 8.71 2.77
C PHE A 59 -8.31 9.98 1.92
N ALA A 60 -7.69 10.01 0.73
CA ALA A 60 -7.81 11.13 -0.20
C ALA A 60 -9.24 11.28 -0.75
N ALA A 61 -9.91 10.17 -1.08
CA ALA A 61 -11.30 10.18 -1.54
C ALA A 61 -12.27 10.73 -0.48
N LEU A 62 -11.95 10.53 0.80
CA LEU A 62 -12.69 11.05 1.97
C LEU A 62 -12.31 12.49 2.35
N GLY A 63 -11.67 13.23 1.45
CA GLY A 63 -11.36 14.65 1.61
C GLY A 63 -10.07 14.95 2.39
N GLY A 64 -9.25 13.94 2.69
CA GLY A 64 -7.91 14.12 3.24
C GLY A 64 -6.88 14.51 2.18
N ARG A 65 -5.70 14.93 2.62
CA ARG A 65 -4.47 14.99 1.82
C ARG A 65 -3.62 13.78 2.19
N ALA A 66 -3.46 12.84 1.26
CA ALA A 66 -2.70 11.62 1.48
C ALA A 66 -1.28 11.72 0.95
N ILE A 67 -0.31 11.28 1.74
CA ILE A 67 1.10 11.13 1.38
C ILE A 67 1.44 9.65 1.52
N LEU A 68 1.87 9.02 0.43
CA LEU A 68 2.31 7.63 0.41
C LEU A 68 3.83 7.58 0.37
N ALA A 69 4.46 6.88 1.30
CA ALA A 69 5.87 6.52 1.29
C ALA A 69 6.00 5.04 0.92
N ALA A 70 6.49 4.76 -0.28
CA ALA A 70 6.61 3.41 -0.81
C ALA A 70 7.72 3.32 -1.87
N PRO A 71 8.38 2.16 -2.05
CA PRO A 71 9.32 1.96 -3.14
C PRO A 71 8.54 1.78 -4.46
N VAL A 72 8.73 2.68 -5.41
CA VAL A 72 8.11 2.64 -6.74
C VAL A 72 9.15 2.50 -7.85
N GLY A 73 10.30 3.17 -7.72
CA GLY A 73 11.42 3.06 -8.63
C GLY A 73 11.20 3.79 -9.97
N ALA A 74 11.81 3.29 -11.05
CA ALA A 74 11.79 3.90 -12.37
C ALA A 74 11.28 2.93 -13.43
N GLY A 75 10.87 3.47 -14.57
CA GLY A 75 10.40 2.72 -15.73
C GLY A 75 8.89 2.82 -15.95
N PRO A 76 8.37 2.25 -17.05
CA PRO A 76 6.98 2.46 -17.48
C PRO A 76 5.92 2.08 -16.45
N LEU A 77 6.12 1.00 -15.67
CA LEU A 77 5.19 0.61 -14.60
C LEU A 77 5.23 1.59 -13.42
N ALA A 78 6.40 2.11 -13.09
CA ALA A 78 6.55 3.12 -12.05
C ALA A 78 5.90 4.45 -12.46
N ASP A 79 6.03 4.85 -13.73
CA ASP A 79 5.39 6.04 -14.26
C ASP A 79 3.87 5.89 -14.29
N PHE A 80 3.36 4.71 -14.62
CA PHE A 80 1.95 4.39 -14.50
C PHE A 80 1.45 4.54 -13.05
N VAL A 81 2.15 3.95 -12.07
CA VAL A 81 1.78 4.06 -10.64
C VAL A 81 1.76 5.52 -10.18
N ARG A 82 2.76 6.31 -10.57
CA ARG A 82 2.78 7.76 -10.25
C ARG A 82 1.60 8.50 -10.84
N ALA A 83 1.26 8.21 -12.10
CA ALA A 83 0.12 8.85 -12.77
C ALA A 83 -1.22 8.48 -12.10
N ASP A 84 -1.43 7.20 -11.75
CA ASP A 84 -2.65 6.75 -11.06
C ASP A 84 -2.77 7.36 -9.67
N LEU A 85 -1.69 7.40 -8.89
CA LEU A 85 -1.65 8.05 -7.58
C LEU A 85 -1.97 9.54 -7.67
N ALA A 86 -1.37 10.26 -8.63
CA ALA A 86 -1.63 11.67 -8.86
C ALA A 86 -3.10 11.93 -9.23
N ALA A 87 -3.69 11.10 -10.12
CA ALA A 87 -5.11 11.16 -10.47
C ALA A 87 -6.02 10.84 -9.26
N CYS A 88 -5.51 10.09 -8.29
CA CYS A 88 -6.18 9.83 -7.02
C CYS A 88 -6.02 10.95 -6.00
N GLY A 89 -5.13 11.93 -6.21
CA GLY A 89 -4.81 12.99 -5.26
C GLY A 89 -3.90 12.51 -4.11
N VAL A 90 -3.08 11.50 -4.38
CA VAL A 90 -2.08 10.97 -3.44
C VAL A 90 -0.70 11.50 -3.84
N GLU A 91 0.00 12.13 -2.90
CA GLU A 91 1.39 12.56 -3.04
C GLU A 91 2.31 11.37 -2.76
N LEU A 92 3.31 11.11 -3.60
CA LEU A 92 4.25 10.00 -3.43
C LEU A 92 5.60 10.51 -2.91
N ILE A 93 6.10 9.89 -1.85
CA ILE A 93 7.50 9.89 -1.46
C ILE A 93 8.07 8.56 -1.96
N ASP A 94 8.81 8.60 -3.07
CA ASP A 94 9.42 7.39 -3.62
C ASP A 94 10.63 7.00 -2.78
N CYS A 95 10.51 5.85 -2.15
CA CYS A 95 11.49 5.24 -1.25
C CYS A 95 12.20 4.05 -1.91
N SER A 96 12.32 4.01 -3.23
CA SER A 96 13.08 2.97 -3.92
C SER A 96 14.59 3.12 -3.68
N GLU A 97 15.28 2.01 -3.54
CA GLU A 97 16.74 1.98 -3.54
C GLU A 97 17.26 2.52 -4.88
N CYS A 98 18.23 3.43 -4.83
CA CYS A 98 18.94 3.88 -6.02
C CYS A 98 19.82 2.73 -6.53
N SER A 99 19.44 2.07 -7.62
CA SER A 99 20.40 1.24 -8.35
C SER A 99 21.44 2.16 -9.03
N GLU A 100 22.72 1.83 -8.91
CA GLU A 100 23.82 2.59 -9.52
C GLU A 100 23.65 2.78 -11.06
N SER A 101 22.80 1.98 -11.71
CA SER A 101 22.54 2.05 -13.14
C SER A 101 21.45 3.05 -13.57
N THR A 102 20.73 3.68 -12.63
CA THR A 102 19.68 4.67 -12.93
C THR A 102 19.92 6.00 -12.22
N ALA A 103 21.11 6.57 -12.42
CA ALA A 103 21.39 7.94 -12.00
C ALA A 103 20.39 8.88 -12.70
N ARG A 104 19.37 9.35 -11.97
CA ARG A 104 18.50 10.43 -12.45
C ARG A 104 19.29 11.73 -12.41
N PRO A 105 19.27 12.55 -13.50
CA PRO A 105 19.91 13.87 -13.52
C PRO A 105 19.30 14.86 -12.54
N ASP A 106 18.18 14.54 -11.88
CA ASP A 106 17.42 15.43 -11.02
C ASP A 106 17.52 15.09 -9.52
N CYS A 107 18.57 14.40 -9.07
CA CYS A 107 18.82 14.19 -7.64
C CYS A 107 19.77 15.31 -7.12
N PRO A 108 19.27 16.45 -6.57
CA PRO A 108 20.07 17.62 -6.30
C PRO A 108 21.01 17.53 -5.09
N ASP A 109 21.01 16.45 -4.32
CA ASP A 109 21.64 16.42 -2.98
C ASP A 109 22.63 15.27 -2.74
N ARG A 110 23.38 14.81 -3.78
CA ARG A 110 24.58 14.00 -3.56
C ARG A 110 25.78 14.63 -4.23
N PRO A 111 26.70 15.27 -3.48
CA PRO A 111 27.94 15.83 -4.02
C PRO A 111 28.95 14.76 -4.53
N ASP A 112 28.70 13.47 -4.30
CA ASP A 112 29.63 12.39 -4.58
C ASP A 112 29.34 11.64 -5.90
N CYS A 113 28.40 12.12 -6.72
CA CYS A 113 28.13 11.56 -8.06
C CYS A 113 28.89 12.31 -9.17
N LEU A 114 30.01 12.93 -8.89
CA LEU A 114 30.91 13.51 -9.88
C LEU A 114 31.99 12.49 -10.23
N GLU A 115 31.83 11.92 -11.41
CA GLU A 115 32.77 11.26 -12.31
C GLU A 115 34.09 10.66 -11.77
N PRO A 116 34.40 9.40 -12.13
CA PRO A 116 35.76 9.06 -12.47
C PRO A 116 36.04 9.42 -13.93
N ALA A 117 37.01 10.31 -14.11
CA ALA A 117 37.50 10.75 -15.39
C ALA A 117 37.89 9.57 -16.29
N LEU A 118 37.46 9.64 -17.54
CA LEU A 118 38.00 8.89 -18.67
C LEU A 118 39.52 9.10 -18.75
N THR A 119 40.28 8.08 -18.42
CA THR A 119 41.63 7.94 -18.99
C THR A 119 41.53 6.96 -20.17
N ALA A 120 41.58 7.54 -21.36
CA ALA A 120 41.87 6.81 -22.57
C ALA A 120 43.31 6.32 -22.50
N ASP A 121 43.49 5.02 -22.73
CA ASP A 121 44.70 4.55 -23.41
C ASP A 121 44.33 3.35 -24.27
N ALA A 122 44.61 3.58 -25.55
CA ALA A 122 44.46 2.67 -26.65
C ALA A 122 45.49 1.53 -26.58
N VAL A 123 45.26 0.48 -27.30
CA VAL A 123 46.10 -0.14 -28.32
C VAL A 123 45.43 -1.43 -28.82
N ASP A 124 44.90 -1.42 -30.02
CA ASP A 124 45.37 -1.98 -31.27
C ASP A 124 45.84 -3.44 -31.26
N SER A 125 45.18 -4.24 -32.10
CA SER A 125 45.70 -5.11 -33.19
C SER A 125 44.63 -6.13 -33.61
N ALA A 126 44.05 -5.99 -34.74
CA ALA A 126 44.34 -6.55 -36.05
C ALA A 126 44.44 -8.10 -36.11
N GLY A 127 43.60 -8.71 -36.92
CA GLY A 127 43.73 -10.10 -37.35
C GLY A 127 42.51 -10.53 -38.16
N ALA A 128 42.67 -10.45 -39.47
CA ALA A 128 41.67 -10.72 -40.50
C ALA A 128 41.50 -12.21 -40.82
N ALA A 129 40.37 -12.49 -41.40
CA ALA A 129 40.12 -13.32 -42.58
C ALA A 129 39.78 -14.81 -42.43
N ASP A 130 38.69 -15.11 -43.12
CA ASP A 130 38.38 -16.25 -43.96
C ASP A 130 37.87 -17.55 -43.31
N ALA A 131 36.67 -17.92 -43.60
CA ALA A 131 36.19 -18.88 -44.60
C ALA A 131 34.77 -19.36 -44.30
N VAL A 132 33.98 -19.21 -45.33
CA VAL A 132 32.66 -19.83 -45.51
C VAL A 132 32.87 -21.32 -45.75
N GLU A 133 32.04 -22.17 -45.11
CA GLU A 133 31.30 -23.29 -45.73
C GLU A 133 30.81 -24.27 -44.67
N GLY A 134 29.56 -24.73 -44.78
CA GLY A 134 29.03 -25.88 -44.04
C GLY A 134 27.65 -25.68 -43.42
N LEU A 135 26.62 -25.69 -44.26
CA LEU A 135 25.26 -25.95 -43.84
C LEU A 135 25.13 -27.41 -43.39
N ASP A 136 24.90 -27.65 -42.12
CA ASP A 136 24.16 -28.84 -41.68
C ASP A 136 23.41 -28.53 -40.38
N GLY A 137 22.11 -28.87 -40.44
CA GLY A 137 21.12 -28.59 -39.42
C GLY A 137 21.42 -29.19 -38.06
N VAL A 138 21.70 -28.35 -37.12
CA VAL A 138 21.43 -28.48 -35.68
C VAL A 138 21.67 -27.09 -35.07
N ASN A 139 20.68 -26.26 -34.88
CA ASN A 139 20.78 -25.15 -33.92
C ASN A 139 19.49 -24.36 -33.75
N ALA A 140 18.32 -25.01 -33.85
CA ALA A 140 17.08 -24.39 -33.40
C ALA A 140 17.00 -24.29 -31.85
N VAL A 141 17.77 -25.08 -31.13
CA VAL A 141 17.77 -25.09 -29.66
C VAL A 141 18.72 -24.03 -29.08
N SER A 142 19.77 -23.65 -29.80
CA SER A 142 20.73 -22.63 -29.33
C SER A 142 20.22 -21.20 -29.50
N ALA A 143 19.30 -20.96 -30.45
CA ALA A 143 18.67 -19.65 -30.62
C ALA A 143 17.61 -19.34 -29.53
N MET A 144 17.05 -20.37 -28.93
CA MET A 144 16.14 -20.18 -27.78
C MET A 144 16.85 -19.87 -26.45
N SER A 145 18.15 -20.20 -26.32
CA SER A 145 18.94 -19.82 -25.13
C SER A 145 19.33 -18.34 -25.09
N ALA A 146 19.33 -17.65 -26.24
CA ALA A 146 19.67 -16.23 -26.29
C ALA A 146 18.51 -15.27 -25.95
N VAL A 147 17.28 -15.78 -25.85
CA VAL A 147 16.11 -15.00 -25.43
C VAL A 147 15.90 -15.04 -23.90
N SER A 148 16.67 -15.87 -23.19
CA SER A 148 16.56 -16.01 -21.72
C SER A 148 17.42 -15.00 -20.94
N SER A 149 18.04 -14.02 -21.57
CA SER A 149 18.58 -12.84 -20.89
C SER A 149 17.67 -11.64 -21.10
N ALA A 150 16.35 -11.78 -20.87
CA ALA A 150 15.60 -10.66 -20.39
C ALA A 150 16.32 -10.24 -19.11
N ALA A 151 17.05 -9.11 -19.17
CA ALA A 151 17.63 -8.50 -17.98
C ALA A 151 16.54 -8.53 -16.90
N PRO A 152 16.84 -8.98 -15.66
CA PRO A 152 15.85 -8.95 -14.61
C PRO A 152 15.23 -7.56 -14.64
N MET A 153 13.90 -7.46 -14.69
CA MET A 153 13.20 -6.19 -14.71
C MET A 153 13.77 -5.38 -13.55
N ALA A 154 14.65 -4.44 -13.87
CA ALA A 154 15.49 -3.73 -12.89
C ALA A 154 14.70 -2.75 -12.03
N SER A 155 13.39 -2.64 -12.23
CA SER A 155 12.48 -1.95 -11.34
C SER A 155 11.85 -2.98 -10.41
N GLY A 156 12.20 -2.93 -9.14
CA GLY A 156 11.67 -3.84 -8.12
C GLY A 156 10.15 -3.70 -7.84
N LEU A 157 9.41 -2.98 -8.68
CA LEU A 157 7.96 -2.81 -8.54
C LEU A 157 7.25 -4.15 -8.79
N SER A 158 6.51 -4.61 -7.81
CA SER A 158 5.78 -5.86 -7.86
C SER A 158 4.50 -5.74 -8.68
N ILE A 159 4.08 -6.84 -9.29
CA ILE A 159 2.81 -6.96 -10.00
C ILE A 159 1.96 -7.97 -9.26
N SER A 160 0.69 -7.66 -9.06
CA SER A 160 -0.33 -8.58 -8.57
C SER A 160 -1.29 -8.92 -9.70
N SER A 161 -1.48 -10.20 -9.96
CA SER A 161 -2.55 -10.70 -10.83
C SER A 161 -3.75 -11.04 -9.97
N CYS A 162 -4.87 -10.36 -10.21
CA CYS A 162 -6.08 -10.47 -9.43
C CYS A 162 -7.22 -10.96 -10.30
N THR A 163 -7.93 -12.01 -9.89
CA THR A 163 -9.18 -12.43 -10.52
C THR A 163 -10.34 -12.15 -9.57
N VAL A 164 -11.42 -11.57 -10.07
CA VAL A 164 -12.67 -11.32 -9.35
C VAL A 164 -13.77 -12.14 -10.01
N THR A 165 -14.45 -12.98 -9.24
CA THR A 165 -15.55 -13.83 -9.74
C THR A 165 -16.84 -13.02 -9.77
N ALA A 166 -17.41 -12.79 -10.95
CA ALA A 166 -18.58 -11.94 -11.15
C ALA A 166 -19.80 -12.35 -10.33
N ALA A 167 -20.03 -13.66 -10.18
CA ALA A 167 -21.19 -14.18 -9.44
C ALA A 167 -21.11 -13.97 -7.91
N THR A 168 -19.91 -13.79 -7.34
CA THR A 168 -19.72 -13.76 -5.88
C THR A 168 -18.93 -12.55 -5.37
N GLY A 169 -18.30 -11.78 -6.25
CA GLY A 169 -17.37 -10.72 -5.88
C GLY A 169 -16.10 -11.22 -5.18
N GLN A 170 -15.91 -12.53 -5.05
CA GLN A 170 -14.74 -13.12 -4.42
C GLN A 170 -13.50 -12.93 -5.30
N ARG A 171 -12.35 -12.74 -4.65
CA ARG A 171 -11.08 -12.53 -5.33
C ARG A 171 -10.06 -13.60 -5.06
N SER A 172 -9.21 -13.86 -6.05
CA SER A 172 -7.93 -14.56 -5.90
C SER A 172 -6.80 -13.63 -6.32
N VAL A 173 -5.70 -13.63 -5.59
CA VAL A 173 -4.56 -12.74 -5.85
C VAL A 173 -3.28 -13.58 -5.88
N VAL A 174 -2.50 -13.41 -6.95
CA VAL A 174 -1.13 -13.91 -7.07
C VAL A 174 -0.23 -12.70 -7.16
N SER A 175 0.65 -12.52 -6.19
CA SER A 175 1.54 -11.37 -6.09
C SER A 175 2.97 -11.81 -5.83
N THR A 176 3.93 -11.06 -6.34
CA THR A 176 5.33 -11.20 -5.96
C THR A 176 5.62 -10.53 -4.62
N ASN A 177 4.62 -9.89 -4.03
CA ASN A 177 4.71 -9.17 -2.75
C ASN A 177 5.79 -8.05 -2.77
N ALA A 178 6.29 -7.63 -1.60
CA ALA A 178 7.34 -6.62 -1.49
C ALA A 178 8.71 -7.23 -1.85
N ARG A 179 9.09 -7.20 -3.14
CA ARG A 179 10.40 -7.67 -3.61
C ARG A 179 11.48 -6.59 -3.59
N ALA A 180 11.07 -5.33 -3.75
CA ALA A 180 11.98 -4.21 -3.73
C ALA A 180 12.37 -3.88 -2.30
N GLY A 181 13.66 -3.70 -2.06
CA GLY A 181 14.16 -3.02 -0.87
C GLY A 181 13.63 -1.58 -0.83
N ALA A 182 13.53 -1.03 0.38
CA ALA A 182 13.12 0.35 0.57
C ALA A 182 14.24 1.16 1.21
N ASP A 183 14.56 2.31 0.59
CA ASP A 183 15.45 3.32 1.15
C ASP A 183 14.64 4.26 2.06
N PRO A 184 14.91 4.32 3.37
CA PRO A 184 14.20 5.22 4.28
C PRO A 184 14.58 6.69 4.10
N ALA A 185 15.70 7.02 3.46
CA ALA A 185 16.24 8.37 3.40
C ALA A 185 15.28 9.43 2.81
N PRO A 186 14.46 9.16 1.76
CA PRO A 186 13.46 10.11 1.30
C PRO A 186 12.41 10.45 2.36
N LEU A 187 11.96 9.45 3.13
CA LEU A 187 10.99 9.64 4.20
C LEU A 187 11.62 10.35 5.42
N GLU A 188 12.85 10.04 5.75
CA GLU A 188 13.62 10.75 6.81
C GLU A 188 13.81 12.22 6.46
N ARG A 189 14.08 12.55 5.18
CA ARG A 189 14.12 13.95 4.71
C ARG A 189 12.77 14.64 4.89
N TYR A 190 11.67 13.98 4.56
CA TYR A 190 10.34 14.51 4.83
C TYR A 190 10.12 14.75 6.33
N ALA A 191 10.45 13.79 7.20
CA ALA A 191 10.34 13.92 8.65
C ALA A 191 11.18 15.08 9.19
N SER A 192 12.40 15.28 8.68
CA SER A 192 13.27 16.41 9.00
C SER A 192 12.67 17.76 8.57
N GLN A 193 11.99 17.82 7.42
CA GLN A 193 11.31 19.03 6.96
C GLN A 193 10.08 19.35 7.83
N VAL A 194 9.36 18.34 8.31
CA VAL A 194 8.28 18.50 9.28
C VAL A 194 8.81 19.05 10.60
N ALA A 195 9.88 18.46 11.14
CA ALA A 195 10.51 18.92 12.39
C ALA A 195 11.02 20.37 12.28
N ALA A 196 11.50 20.77 11.11
CA ALA A 196 11.94 22.15 10.84
C ALA A 196 10.79 23.12 10.50
N GLY A 197 9.53 22.71 10.58
CA GLY A 197 8.35 23.54 10.24
C GLY A 197 8.21 23.88 8.75
N ARG A 198 8.99 23.25 7.87
CA ARG A 198 8.95 23.47 6.42
C ARG A 198 7.84 22.66 5.70
N LYS A 199 7.35 21.62 6.34
CA LYS A 199 6.20 20.81 5.89
C LYS A 199 5.19 20.69 7.02
N SER A 200 3.91 20.64 6.67
CA SER A 200 2.85 20.37 7.65
C SER A 200 2.98 18.96 8.20
N PRO A 201 2.85 18.78 9.52
CA PRO A 201 2.89 17.44 10.10
C PRO A 201 1.68 16.61 9.64
N PRO A 202 1.81 15.27 9.55
CA PRO A 202 0.66 14.41 9.39
C PRO A 202 -0.24 14.51 10.63
N GLY A 203 -1.54 14.38 10.44
CA GLY A 203 -2.52 14.25 11.53
C GLY A 203 -2.77 12.79 11.91
N ILE A 204 -2.24 11.85 11.13
CA ILE A 204 -2.28 10.41 11.38
C ILE A 204 -1.22 9.70 10.53
N VAL A 205 -0.69 8.59 11.02
CA VAL A 205 0.23 7.72 10.27
C VAL A 205 -0.38 6.32 10.17
N LEU A 206 -0.34 5.72 8.98
CA LEU A 206 -0.75 4.34 8.75
C LEU A 206 0.43 3.55 8.18
N ILE A 207 0.62 2.32 8.68
CA ILE A 207 1.62 1.35 8.18
C ILE A 207 0.93 0.04 7.79
N ASP A 208 1.46 -0.71 6.83
CA ASP A 208 0.93 -2.01 6.40
C ASP A 208 1.85 -3.21 6.69
N GLY A 209 2.99 -2.97 7.32
CA GLY A 209 3.94 -4.01 7.70
C GLY A 209 4.69 -4.68 6.53
N HIS A 210 4.57 -4.19 5.29
CA HIS A 210 5.32 -4.73 4.15
C HIS A 210 6.73 -4.16 4.01
N ASN A 211 6.98 -2.98 4.56
CA ASN A 211 8.27 -2.31 4.56
C ASN A 211 8.62 -1.87 5.99
N PRO A 212 9.21 -2.74 6.82
CA PRO A 212 9.50 -2.43 8.23
C PRO A 212 10.38 -1.19 8.44
N VAL A 213 11.32 -0.92 7.53
CA VAL A 213 12.18 0.27 7.61
C VAL A 213 11.39 1.58 7.42
N LEU A 214 10.43 1.61 6.51
CA LEU A 214 9.55 2.77 6.32
C LEU A 214 8.55 2.90 7.47
N ALA A 215 8.04 1.76 7.97
CA ALA A 215 7.18 1.73 9.13
C ALA A 215 7.85 2.34 10.36
N ALA A 216 9.12 2.00 10.62
CA ALA A 216 9.88 2.54 11.74
C ALA A 216 10.02 4.07 11.67
N VAL A 217 10.34 4.64 10.49
CA VAL A 217 10.44 6.10 10.30
C VAL A 217 9.07 6.77 10.46
N GLY A 218 8.01 6.17 9.90
CA GLY A 218 6.64 6.68 10.03
C GLY A 218 6.16 6.70 11.48
N LEU A 219 6.40 5.63 12.25
CA LEU A 219 6.05 5.52 13.67
C LEU A 219 6.84 6.49 14.54
N ASP A 220 8.14 6.66 14.29
CA ASP A 220 8.96 7.66 14.97
C ASP A 220 8.43 9.08 14.71
N LEU A 221 8.09 9.39 13.46
CA LEU A 221 7.47 10.68 13.14
C LEU A 221 6.13 10.86 13.86
N ALA A 222 5.25 9.85 13.87
CA ALA A 222 3.98 9.91 14.59
C ALA A 222 4.17 10.23 16.08
N ALA A 223 5.12 9.56 16.72
CA ALA A 223 5.47 9.78 18.13
C ALA A 223 6.00 11.22 18.37
N ARG A 224 6.90 11.72 17.51
CA ARG A 224 7.46 13.08 17.63
C ARG A 224 6.43 14.18 17.47
N VAL A 225 5.46 14.03 16.55
CA VAL A 225 4.42 15.04 16.32
C VAL A 225 3.17 14.82 17.18
N GLY A 226 3.12 13.72 17.94
CA GLY A 226 2.05 13.43 18.91
C GLY A 226 0.71 13.06 18.25
N VAL A 227 0.75 12.32 17.12
CA VAL A 227 -0.44 11.84 16.42
C VAL A 227 -0.55 10.32 16.49
N LEU A 228 -1.76 9.81 16.23
CA LEU A 228 -2.01 8.37 16.25
C LEU A 228 -1.34 7.65 15.07
N SER A 229 -0.89 6.44 15.38
CA SER A 229 -0.46 5.44 14.42
C SER A 229 -1.50 4.32 14.28
N VAL A 230 -1.76 3.90 13.04
CA VAL A 230 -2.67 2.81 12.69
C VAL A 230 -1.90 1.76 11.91
N MET A 231 -2.08 0.48 12.23
CA MET A 231 -1.54 -0.63 11.46
C MET A 231 -2.63 -1.37 10.70
N ASP A 232 -2.41 -1.56 9.39
CA ASP A 232 -3.10 -2.57 8.59
C ASP A 232 -2.39 -3.91 8.78
N ALA A 233 -2.99 -4.79 9.58
CA ALA A 233 -2.50 -6.13 9.88
C ALA A 233 -3.27 -7.18 9.07
N GLY A 234 -3.11 -7.19 7.73
CA GLY A 234 -3.81 -8.09 6.82
C GLY A 234 -3.44 -9.56 7.01
N SER A 235 -2.17 -9.88 7.24
CA SER A 235 -1.65 -11.22 7.55
C SER A 235 -0.41 -11.11 8.43
N TRP A 236 -0.14 -12.17 9.20
CA TRP A 236 1.09 -12.24 10.00
C TRP A 236 2.34 -12.22 9.11
N LYS A 237 3.36 -11.49 9.54
CA LYS A 237 4.68 -11.39 8.91
C LYS A 237 5.74 -11.45 10.00
N ASP A 238 6.67 -12.41 9.91
CA ASP A 238 7.69 -12.63 10.94
C ASP A 238 8.68 -11.47 11.02
N ASP A 239 8.99 -10.82 9.91
CA ASP A 239 9.88 -9.65 9.81
C ASP A 239 9.25 -8.35 10.33
N ALA A 240 7.94 -8.35 10.55
CA ALA A 240 7.15 -7.24 11.08
C ALA A 240 6.49 -7.57 12.44
N ALA A 241 6.93 -8.64 13.11
CA ALA A 241 6.30 -9.17 14.31
C ALA A 241 6.23 -8.19 15.50
N ASN A 242 7.15 -7.23 15.57
CA ASN A 242 7.19 -6.21 16.62
C ASN A 242 6.34 -4.96 16.31
N LEU A 243 5.90 -4.76 15.06
CA LEU A 243 5.18 -3.56 14.65
C LEU A 243 3.81 -3.38 15.33
N PRO A 244 3.00 -4.45 15.56
CA PRO A 244 1.72 -4.30 16.24
C PRO A 244 1.83 -3.62 17.60
N GLY A 245 2.85 -3.96 18.40
CA GLY A 245 3.11 -3.34 19.71
C GLY A 245 3.58 -1.90 19.66
N CYS A 246 4.00 -1.41 18.50
CA CYS A 246 4.46 -0.03 18.31
C CYS A 246 3.35 0.90 17.80
N CYS A 247 2.16 0.37 17.50
CA CYS A 247 1.04 1.13 16.94
C CYS A 247 -0.03 1.43 17.99
N ASP A 248 -0.68 2.60 17.85
CA ASP A 248 -1.77 2.97 18.77
C ASP A 248 -3.05 2.17 18.49
N VAL A 249 -3.38 1.97 17.21
CA VAL A 249 -4.54 1.17 16.79
C VAL A 249 -4.07 0.14 15.77
N VAL A 250 -4.38 -1.13 16.01
CA VAL A 250 -4.12 -2.22 15.07
C VAL A 250 -5.44 -2.75 14.55
N ALA A 251 -5.65 -2.66 13.24
CA ALA A 251 -6.80 -3.27 12.58
C ALA A 251 -6.33 -4.50 11.81
N ALA A 252 -6.66 -5.67 12.36
CA ALA A 252 -6.28 -6.95 11.81
C ALA A 252 -7.43 -7.59 11.03
N SER A 253 -7.08 -8.34 9.98
CA SER A 253 -8.05 -9.19 9.30
C SER A 253 -8.27 -10.48 10.07
N ALA A 254 -9.40 -11.17 9.81
CA ALA A 254 -9.62 -12.52 10.32
C ALA A 254 -8.58 -13.58 9.87
N ARG A 255 -7.64 -13.18 9.01
CA ARG A 255 -6.51 -14.02 8.54
C ARG A 255 -5.17 -13.65 9.19
N PHE A 256 -5.18 -12.73 10.13
CA PHE A 256 -4.01 -12.39 10.92
C PHE A 256 -3.86 -13.41 12.05
N TYR A 257 -2.91 -14.31 11.93
CA TYR A 257 -2.68 -15.44 12.85
C TYR A 257 -1.32 -15.27 13.54
N PRO A 258 -1.21 -14.49 14.61
CA PRO A 258 0.04 -14.38 15.36
C PRO A 258 0.35 -15.70 16.08
N PRO A 259 1.65 -15.99 16.35
CA PRO A 259 2.03 -17.15 17.13
C PRO A 259 1.52 -17.07 18.56
N GLY A 260 1.05 -18.19 19.10
CA GLY A 260 0.57 -18.30 20.47
C GLY A 260 1.12 -19.54 21.16
N PRO A 261 0.80 -19.76 22.45
CA PRO A 261 1.34 -20.86 23.23
C PRO A 261 1.03 -22.27 22.69
N SER A 262 -0.09 -22.41 22.00
CA SER A 262 -0.58 -23.70 21.46
C SER A 262 -0.58 -23.76 19.93
N GLY A 263 0.12 -22.86 19.25
CA GLY A 263 0.12 -22.69 17.80
C GLY A 263 -0.36 -21.32 17.36
N LEU A 264 -0.90 -21.18 16.14
CA LEU A 264 -1.39 -19.90 15.63
C LEU A 264 -2.69 -19.52 16.31
N MET A 265 -2.82 -18.27 16.77
CA MET A 265 -4.06 -17.72 17.32
C MET A 265 -5.01 -17.36 16.19
N ALA A 266 -6.23 -17.92 16.23
CA ALA A 266 -7.24 -17.70 15.19
C ALA A 266 -8.55 -17.08 15.75
N ALA A 267 -8.82 -17.21 17.06
CA ALA A 267 -9.99 -16.61 17.66
C ALA A 267 -9.84 -15.07 17.72
N PRO A 268 -10.80 -14.29 17.21
CA PRO A 268 -10.70 -12.83 17.18
C PRO A 268 -10.43 -12.19 18.54
N GLU A 269 -10.99 -12.76 19.60
CA GLU A 269 -10.81 -12.25 20.98
C GLU A 269 -9.38 -12.46 21.47
N ASP A 270 -8.79 -13.64 21.20
CA ASP A 270 -7.41 -13.94 21.59
C ASP A 270 -6.43 -13.05 20.84
N VAL A 271 -6.65 -12.85 19.54
CA VAL A 271 -5.84 -11.94 18.72
C VAL A 271 -5.94 -10.51 19.23
N ALA A 272 -7.14 -10.04 19.57
CA ALA A 272 -7.34 -8.70 20.10
C ALA A 272 -6.63 -8.50 21.46
N HIS A 273 -6.72 -9.46 22.37
CA HIS A 273 -6.02 -9.40 23.65
C HIS A 273 -4.51 -9.42 23.43
N TRP A 274 -4.01 -10.28 22.56
CA TRP A 274 -2.59 -10.31 22.21
C TRP A 274 -2.09 -8.96 21.68
N LEU A 275 -2.87 -8.27 20.80
CA LEU A 275 -2.55 -6.95 20.30
C LEU A 275 -2.48 -5.90 21.40
N LEU A 276 -3.46 -5.91 22.32
CA LEU A 276 -3.51 -4.99 23.46
C LEU A 276 -2.37 -5.24 24.45
N ASP A 277 -2.06 -6.50 24.74
CA ASP A 277 -0.97 -6.90 25.63
C ASP A 277 0.39 -6.56 25.01
N ALA A 278 0.51 -6.58 23.69
CA ALA A 278 1.69 -6.13 22.95
C ALA A 278 1.91 -4.61 23.02
N GLY A 279 0.90 -3.81 23.38
CA GLY A 279 1.04 -2.36 23.56
C GLY A 279 0.06 -1.50 22.76
N ALA A 280 -0.79 -2.08 21.91
CA ALA A 280 -1.82 -1.33 21.20
C ALA A 280 -2.88 -0.77 22.18
N HIS A 281 -3.40 0.43 21.89
CA HIS A 281 -4.48 1.05 22.68
C HIS A 281 -5.87 0.70 22.14
N GLY A 282 -5.94 0.29 20.88
CA GLY A 282 -7.14 -0.20 20.23
C GLY A 282 -6.84 -1.35 19.28
N ALA A 283 -7.65 -2.40 19.35
CA ALA A 283 -7.60 -3.53 18.43
C ALA A 283 -8.93 -3.63 17.67
N VAL A 284 -8.86 -3.85 16.36
CA VAL A 284 -10.04 -4.06 15.50
C VAL A 284 -9.81 -5.34 14.70
N ILE A 285 -10.81 -6.21 14.63
CA ILE A 285 -10.76 -7.43 13.82
C ILE A 285 -11.83 -7.35 12.73
N THR A 286 -11.41 -7.22 11.48
CA THR A 286 -12.30 -7.20 10.32
C THR A 286 -12.61 -8.62 9.86
N ARG A 287 -13.89 -8.88 9.49
CA ARG A 287 -14.36 -10.23 9.15
C ARG A 287 -15.20 -10.26 7.87
N GLY A 288 -14.87 -9.41 6.90
CA GLY A 288 -15.59 -9.30 5.64
C GLY A 288 -17.03 -8.80 5.85
N ALA A 289 -18.03 -9.60 5.49
CA ALA A 289 -19.45 -9.28 5.66
C ALA A 289 -19.96 -9.46 7.09
N ASP A 290 -19.21 -10.18 7.94
CA ASP A 290 -19.54 -10.33 9.35
C ASP A 290 -19.20 -9.05 10.14
N PRO A 291 -19.81 -8.84 11.32
CA PRO A 291 -19.52 -7.68 12.13
C PRO A 291 -18.04 -7.52 12.46
N ALA A 292 -17.46 -6.35 12.20
CA ALA A 292 -16.14 -5.99 12.69
C ALA A 292 -16.19 -5.86 14.23
N LEU A 293 -15.20 -6.45 14.89
CA LEU A 293 -15.08 -6.41 16.35
C LEU A 293 -14.01 -5.43 16.75
N TRP A 294 -14.19 -4.74 17.90
CA TRP A 294 -13.19 -3.82 18.40
C TRP A 294 -13.06 -3.86 19.93
N TRP A 295 -11.86 -3.58 20.44
CA TRP A 295 -11.50 -3.52 21.86
C TRP A 295 -10.63 -2.29 22.13
N CYS A 296 -10.85 -1.59 23.21
CA CYS A 296 -9.99 -0.52 23.73
C CYS A 296 -10.35 -0.17 25.18
N ALA A 297 -9.36 0.20 26.01
CA ALA A 297 -9.54 0.79 27.35
C ALA A 297 -10.69 0.14 28.19
N GLY A 298 -10.75 -1.19 28.24
CA GLY A 298 -11.77 -1.94 28.97
C GLY A 298 -13.15 -1.97 28.31
N ALA A 299 -13.32 -1.40 27.11
CA ALA A 299 -14.54 -1.46 26.31
C ALA A 299 -14.34 -2.36 25.08
N ARG A 300 -15.44 -2.97 24.64
CA ARG A 300 -15.49 -3.75 23.40
C ARG A 300 -16.82 -3.56 22.70
N GLY A 301 -16.86 -3.83 21.42
CA GLY A 301 -18.09 -3.76 20.65
C GLY A 301 -17.98 -4.45 19.30
N ALA A 302 -19.09 -4.45 18.59
CA ALA A 302 -19.21 -5.01 17.25
C ALA A 302 -19.98 -4.04 16.36
N VAL A 303 -19.54 -3.92 15.11
CA VAL A 303 -20.19 -3.09 14.08
C VAL A 303 -20.52 -3.96 12.90
N ALA A 304 -21.80 -4.15 12.61
CA ALA A 304 -22.22 -4.84 11.39
C ALA A 304 -22.03 -3.91 10.18
N PRO A 305 -21.31 -4.34 9.12
CA PRO A 305 -21.24 -3.56 7.89
C PRO A 305 -22.63 -3.46 7.23
N PRO A 306 -22.91 -2.39 6.50
CA PRO A 306 -24.11 -2.32 5.68
C PRO A 306 -24.19 -3.51 4.71
N ARG A 307 -25.38 -4.03 4.52
CA ARG A 307 -25.62 -5.08 3.52
C ARG A 307 -25.62 -4.45 2.13
N VAL A 308 -24.80 -4.97 1.25
CA VAL A 308 -24.64 -4.53 -0.14
C VAL A 308 -24.57 -5.74 -1.07
N GLU A 309 -24.85 -5.56 -2.35
CA GLU A 309 -24.53 -6.54 -3.39
C GLU A 309 -23.07 -6.33 -3.80
N ALA A 310 -22.19 -7.20 -3.32
CA ALA A 310 -20.79 -7.11 -3.60
C ALA A 310 -20.49 -7.59 -5.04
N VAL A 311 -19.93 -6.70 -5.85
CA VAL A 311 -19.43 -6.96 -7.20
C VAL A 311 -17.94 -7.30 -7.16
N ASP A 312 -17.18 -6.64 -6.29
CA ASP A 312 -15.73 -6.81 -6.15
C ASP A 312 -15.30 -6.54 -4.71
N THR A 313 -14.69 -7.53 -4.07
CA THR A 313 -14.17 -7.39 -2.70
C THR A 313 -12.67 -7.06 -2.63
N LEU A 314 -12.01 -6.83 -3.79
CA LEU A 314 -10.60 -6.48 -3.82
C LEU A 314 -10.36 -5.10 -3.20
N GLY A 315 -9.38 -5.03 -2.30
CA GLY A 315 -9.01 -3.78 -1.62
C GLY A 315 -10.02 -3.28 -0.57
N ALA A 316 -11.13 -3.99 -0.30
CA ALA A 316 -12.11 -3.56 0.69
C ALA A 316 -11.50 -3.40 2.10
N GLY A 317 -10.56 -4.29 2.48
CA GLY A 317 -9.79 -4.17 3.72
C GLY A 317 -8.93 -2.90 3.77
N ASP A 318 -8.20 -2.64 2.69
CA ASP A 318 -7.32 -1.47 2.59
C ASP A 318 -8.14 -0.16 2.65
N ILE A 319 -9.30 -0.16 1.98
CA ILE A 319 -10.24 0.97 2.00
C ILE A 319 -10.81 1.17 3.41
N PHE A 320 -11.13 0.08 4.13
CA PHE A 320 -11.49 0.13 5.54
C PHE A 320 -10.40 0.82 6.36
N HIS A 321 -9.13 0.43 6.20
CA HIS A 321 -8.01 1.01 6.95
C HIS A 321 -7.81 2.49 6.64
N GLY A 322 -7.91 2.90 5.38
CA GLY A 322 -7.87 4.30 4.99
C GLY A 322 -9.02 5.14 5.57
N ALA A 323 -10.22 4.57 5.62
CA ALA A 323 -11.39 5.21 6.23
C ALA A 323 -11.31 5.25 7.76
N LEU A 324 -10.77 4.19 8.40
CA LEU A 324 -10.49 4.15 9.84
C LEU A 324 -9.49 5.25 10.22
N ALA A 325 -8.36 5.33 9.50
CA ALA A 325 -7.38 6.39 9.67
C ALA A 325 -8.03 7.78 9.52
N ARG A 326 -8.87 7.98 8.49
CA ARG A 326 -9.59 9.26 8.30
C ARG A 326 -10.52 9.60 9.46
N GLY A 327 -11.15 8.59 10.05
CA GLY A 327 -12.05 8.72 11.21
C GLY A 327 -11.33 9.05 12.52
N LEU A 328 -10.06 8.69 12.63
CA LEU A 328 -9.23 8.89 13.83
C LEU A 328 -8.34 10.14 13.77
N VAL A 329 -8.34 10.88 12.63
CA VAL A 329 -7.57 12.13 12.53
C VAL A 329 -7.98 13.10 13.63
N GLY A 330 -6.98 13.65 14.32
CA GLY A 330 -7.17 14.61 15.41
C GLY A 330 -7.41 14.00 16.78
N ALA A 331 -7.67 12.69 16.85
CA ALA A 331 -7.67 11.99 18.13
C ALA A 331 -6.22 11.75 18.60
N ARG A 332 -6.05 11.65 19.91
CA ARG A 332 -4.79 11.33 20.59
C ARG A 332 -4.90 9.95 21.24
N ARG A 333 -3.79 9.42 21.70
CA ARG A 333 -3.74 8.11 22.37
C ARG A 333 -4.76 7.97 23.52
N GLY A 334 -4.91 8.99 24.35
CA GLY A 334 -5.89 9.00 25.44
C GLY A 334 -7.36 9.05 24.99
N ASP A 335 -7.61 9.40 23.73
CA ASP A 335 -8.97 9.49 23.18
C ASP A 335 -9.42 8.15 22.56
N ILE A 336 -8.57 7.10 22.59
CA ILE A 336 -8.93 5.76 22.09
C ILE A 336 -9.85 5.07 23.13
N VAL A 337 -11.08 5.50 23.12
CA VAL A 337 -12.17 4.99 23.98
C VAL A 337 -13.30 4.44 23.12
N GLY A 338 -14.20 3.65 23.72
CA GLY A 338 -15.26 2.96 22.99
C GLY A 338 -16.05 3.81 22.00
N PRO A 339 -16.59 5.00 22.37
CA PRO A 339 -17.34 5.85 21.44
C PRO A 339 -16.51 6.33 20.24
N VAL A 340 -15.24 6.69 20.44
CA VAL A 340 -14.37 7.20 19.36
C VAL A 340 -13.99 6.08 18.40
N LEU A 341 -13.48 4.97 18.95
CA LEU A 341 -13.09 3.83 18.13
C LEU A 341 -14.29 3.19 17.41
N GLY A 342 -15.40 2.98 18.14
CA GLY A 342 -16.63 2.43 17.58
C GLY A 342 -17.17 3.26 16.41
N ALA A 343 -17.25 4.60 16.56
CA ALA A 343 -17.68 5.48 15.49
C ALA A 343 -16.72 5.51 14.29
N ALA A 344 -15.41 5.38 14.52
CA ALA A 344 -14.44 5.28 13.43
C ALA A 344 -14.58 3.95 12.68
N VAL A 345 -14.78 2.84 13.39
CA VAL A 345 -15.04 1.50 12.79
C VAL A 345 -16.35 1.51 12.00
N GLU A 346 -17.42 2.12 12.51
CA GLU A 346 -18.71 2.21 11.82
C GLU A 346 -18.58 2.93 10.47
N ARG A 347 -17.92 4.08 10.46
CA ARG A 347 -17.64 4.82 9.20
C ARG A 347 -16.79 4.01 8.25
N ALA A 348 -15.76 3.31 8.75
CA ALA A 348 -14.88 2.49 7.95
C ALA A 348 -15.63 1.30 7.33
N CYS A 349 -16.48 0.62 8.08
CA CYS A 349 -17.36 -0.44 7.56
C CYS A 349 -18.28 0.06 6.45
N ALA A 350 -18.89 1.24 6.63
CA ALA A 350 -19.77 1.81 5.61
C ALA A 350 -19.05 2.15 4.30
N VAL A 351 -17.84 2.71 4.39
CA VAL A 351 -17.02 3.03 3.20
C VAL A 351 -16.53 1.76 2.51
N ALA A 352 -16.04 0.79 3.27
CA ALA A 352 -15.57 -0.49 2.75
C ALA A 352 -16.71 -1.27 2.07
N ALA A 353 -17.91 -1.32 2.67
CA ALA A 353 -19.06 -1.96 2.05
C ALA A 353 -19.43 -1.27 0.73
N ALA A 354 -19.55 0.06 0.71
CA ALA A 354 -19.86 0.81 -0.51
C ALA A 354 -18.82 0.63 -1.61
N SER A 355 -17.57 0.38 -1.27
CA SER A 355 -16.51 0.15 -2.26
C SER A 355 -16.68 -1.18 -3.01
N THR A 356 -17.30 -2.17 -2.38
CA THR A 356 -17.50 -3.50 -2.99
C THR A 356 -18.61 -3.55 -4.04
N GLU A 357 -19.45 -2.51 -4.14
CA GLU A 357 -20.57 -2.46 -5.10
C GLU A 357 -20.15 -2.17 -6.55
N LEU A 358 -18.87 -1.91 -6.79
CA LEU A 358 -18.34 -1.56 -8.11
C LEU A 358 -17.06 -2.36 -8.38
N PHE A 359 -16.89 -2.77 -9.64
CA PHE A 359 -15.68 -3.44 -10.09
C PHE A 359 -14.48 -2.51 -10.07
N GLY A 360 -13.38 -2.98 -9.49
CA GLY A 360 -12.09 -2.31 -9.39
C GLY A 360 -11.96 -1.36 -8.19
N THR A 361 -10.71 -1.12 -7.80
CA THR A 361 -10.34 -0.40 -6.58
C THR A 361 -10.47 1.13 -6.69
N ARG A 362 -11.00 1.68 -7.80
CA ARG A 362 -11.07 3.14 -8.05
C ARG A 362 -12.47 3.69 -8.26
N ALA A 363 -13.38 2.92 -8.87
CA ALA A 363 -14.70 3.40 -9.32
C ALA A 363 -15.57 3.94 -8.16
N TRP A 364 -15.52 3.33 -7.00
CA TRP A 364 -16.29 3.70 -5.81
C TRP A 364 -16.03 5.14 -5.31
N ARG A 365 -14.85 5.73 -5.60
CA ARG A 365 -14.46 7.07 -5.15
C ARG A 365 -15.44 8.17 -5.56
N GLN A 366 -16.09 8.02 -6.72
CA GLN A 366 -17.06 8.99 -7.21
C GLN A 366 -18.35 9.02 -6.36
N ARG A 367 -18.76 7.85 -5.82
CA ARG A 367 -19.95 7.74 -4.96
C ARG A 367 -19.78 8.42 -3.60
N VAL A 368 -18.55 8.41 -3.07
CA VAL A 368 -18.27 9.01 -1.75
C VAL A 368 -18.14 10.53 -1.85
N ARG A 369 -17.55 11.04 -2.96
CA ARG A 369 -17.44 12.49 -3.20
C ARG A 369 -18.79 13.18 -3.38
N GLY A 370 -19.79 12.48 -3.93
CA GLY A 370 -21.14 13.02 -4.13
C GLY A 370 -22.01 13.09 -2.87
N ARG A 371 -21.62 12.46 -1.76
CA ARG A 371 -22.37 12.45 -0.49
C ARG A 371 -21.88 13.48 0.54
N GLY A 372 -20.87 14.28 0.18
CA GLY A 372 -20.23 15.27 1.06
C GLY A 372 -20.59 16.74 0.77
N ASN A 373 -21.66 17.01 0.00
CA ASN A 373 -22.25 18.35 -0.20
C ASN A 373 -23.59 18.47 0.50
#